data_f59a104d7360252c49bcfc67995633ca
#
_entry.id   f59a104d7360252c49bcfc67995633ca
#
_cell.length_a   1.000
_cell.length_b   1.000
_cell.length_c   1.000
_cell.angle_alpha   90.00
_cell.angle_beta   90.00
_cell.angle_gamma   90.00
#
_symmetry.space_group_name_H-M   'P 1'
#
loop_
_entity.id
_entity.type
_entity.pdbx_description
1 polymer ?
#
loop_
_entity_poly.entity_id
_entity_poly.type
_entity_poly.pdbx_seq_one_letter_code
_entity_poly.pdbx_strand_id
1 'polypeptide(L)'
;PADALRRFIGPPLYPSFRGFCGMTDAEAQEAVRLYREDYAAGGAFRASVYPGVPELLGRLRAAGVFLAVATSKPRNMTDRVLEHFGLAERFDFVSAPDASVKTLTKDEVILPAVRAARCAPAEAVMVGDTRYDAEGARLAGTAFIGVLYGADTRAEIAAAGGSVFARTVRELSALLIDKS
;
A
#
# COMPACT_ATOMS: atom_id res chain seq x y z
N PRO A 1 11.60 -13.97 -15.98
CA PRO A 1 11.06 -14.87 -14.95
C PRO A 1 10.14 -14.09 -14.02
N ALA A 2 9.04 -14.69 -13.55
CA ALA A 2 8.06 -14.04 -12.68
C ALA A 2 8.70 -13.47 -11.39
N ASP A 3 9.67 -14.18 -10.82
CA ASP A 3 10.39 -13.73 -9.62
C ASP A 3 11.18 -12.45 -9.82
N ALA A 4 11.69 -12.19 -11.03
CA ALA A 4 12.37 -10.94 -11.32
C ALA A 4 11.39 -9.74 -11.32
N LEU A 5 10.12 -9.96 -11.71
CA LEU A 5 9.08 -8.93 -11.71
C LEU A 5 8.58 -8.59 -10.31
N ARG A 6 8.63 -9.52 -9.36
CA ARG A 6 8.24 -9.25 -7.95
C ARG A 6 9.06 -8.13 -7.33
N ARG A 7 10.32 -7.95 -7.75
CA ARG A 7 11.19 -6.87 -7.25
C ARG A 7 10.69 -5.47 -7.57
N PHE A 8 9.77 -5.34 -8.55
CA PHE A 8 9.16 -4.07 -8.93
C PHE A 8 7.91 -3.72 -8.11
N ILE A 9 7.44 -4.63 -7.25
CA ILE A 9 6.28 -4.38 -6.39
C ILE A 9 6.76 -3.65 -5.13
N GLY A 10 6.23 -2.46 -4.89
CA GLY A 10 6.55 -1.63 -3.73
C GLY A 10 7.51 -0.48 -4.01
N PRO A 11 8.71 -0.69 -4.58
CA PRO A 11 9.63 0.42 -4.81
C PRO A 11 9.17 1.31 -5.99
N PRO A 12 9.64 2.58 -6.02
CA PRO A 12 9.38 3.48 -7.14
C PRO A 12 9.96 2.92 -8.44
N LEU A 13 9.23 3.07 -9.55
CA LEU A 13 9.59 2.48 -10.85
C LEU A 13 10.93 2.95 -11.38
N TYR A 14 11.20 4.27 -11.33
CA TYR A 14 12.41 4.83 -11.91
C TYR A 14 13.70 4.24 -11.30
N PRO A 15 13.91 4.28 -9.97
CA PRO A 15 15.09 3.63 -9.39
C PRO A 15 15.09 2.12 -9.58
N SER A 16 13.94 1.48 -9.72
CA SER A 16 13.85 0.04 -10.00
C SER A 16 14.37 -0.30 -11.40
N PHE A 17 13.97 0.44 -12.43
CA PHE A 17 14.51 0.25 -13.79
C PHE A 17 16.01 0.52 -13.86
N ARG A 18 16.48 1.55 -13.14
CA ARG A 18 17.92 1.84 -13.04
C ARG A 18 18.68 0.70 -12.35
N GLY A 19 18.23 0.30 -11.16
CA GLY A 19 18.97 -0.63 -10.30
C GLY A 19 18.81 -2.10 -10.70
N PHE A 20 17.62 -2.51 -11.15
CA PHE A 20 17.36 -3.92 -11.45
C PHE A 20 17.63 -4.30 -12.91
N CYS A 21 17.47 -3.33 -13.82
CA CYS A 21 17.65 -3.55 -15.26
C CYS A 21 18.95 -2.92 -15.82
N GLY A 22 19.67 -2.13 -15.03
CA GLY A 22 20.88 -1.45 -15.48
C GLY A 22 20.65 -0.38 -16.55
N MET A 23 19.41 0.13 -16.65
CA MET A 23 19.04 1.14 -17.64
C MET A 23 19.74 2.47 -17.39
N THR A 24 20.06 3.20 -18.45
CA THR A 24 20.45 4.62 -18.40
C THR A 24 19.29 5.48 -17.92
N ASP A 25 19.54 6.73 -17.57
CA ASP A 25 18.50 7.66 -17.12
C ASP A 25 17.41 7.85 -18.18
N ALA A 26 17.79 7.98 -19.45
CA ALA A 26 16.85 8.15 -20.57
C ALA A 26 15.98 6.89 -20.77
N GLU A 27 16.59 5.71 -20.75
CA GLU A 27 15.87 4.43 -20.88
C GLU A 27 14.92 4.20 -19.70
N ALA A 28 15.33 4.49 -18.47
CA ALA A 28 14.49 4.34 -17.29
C ALA A 28 13.29 5.31 -17.30
N GLN A 29 13.49 6.56 -17.78
CA GLN A 29 12.40 7.52 -17.95
C GLN A 29 11.40 7.03 -18.99
N GLU A 30 11.86 6.52 -20.13
CA GLU A 30 11.00 5.99 -21.18
C GLU A 30 10.26 4.72 -20.71
N ALA A 31 10.93 3.83 -20.00
CA ALA A 31 10.29 2.64 -19.41
C ALA A 31 9.18 3.00 -18.41
N VAL A 32 9.40 4.03 -17.57
CA VAL A 32 8.38 4.55 -16.65
C VAL A 32 7.20 5.14 -17.42
N ARG A 33 7.45 5.87 -18.52
CA ARG A 33 6.40 6.45 -19.36
C ARG A 33 5.53 5.34 -19.96
N LEU A 34 6.14 4.36 -20.62
CA LEU A 34 5.44 3.22 -21.23
C LEU A 34 4.67 2.39 -20.20
N TYR A 35 5.26 2.12 -19.04
CA TYR A 35 4.56 1.44 -17.94
C TYR A 35 3.31 2.22 -17.51
N ARG A 36 3.44 3.54 -17.32
CA ARG A 36 2.31 4.38 -16.89
C ARG A 36 1.19 4.41 -17.93
N GLU A 37 1.52 4.42 -19.21
CA GLU A 37 0.54 4.38 -20.30
C GLU A 37 -0.24 3.05 -20.32
N ASP A 38 0.44 1.90 -20.30
CA ASP A 38 -0.22 0.57 -20.23
C ASP A 38 -1.06 0.45 -18.95
N TYR A 39 -0.48 0.88 -17.82
CA TYR A 39 -1.18 0.84 -16.55
C TYR A 39 -2.47 1.68 -16.55
N ALA A 40 -2.42 2.89 -17.13
CA ALA A 40 -3.58 3.78 -17.26
C ALA A 40 -4.59 3.29 -18.30
N ALA A 41 -4.14 2.59 -19.36
CA ALA A 41 -4.99 2.03 -20.41
C ALA A 41 -5.80 0.80 -19.97
N GLY A 42 -5.55 0.26 -18.77
CA GLY A 42 -6.32 -0.86 -18.22
C GLY A 42 -5.49 -1.83 -17.37
N GLY A 43 -4.17 -1.71 -17.37
CA GLY A 43 -3.30 -2.55 -16.55
C GLY A 43 -3.64 -2.48 -15.05
N ALA A 44 -4.04 -1.29 -14.58
CA ALA A 44 -4.47 -1.05 -13.21
C ALA A 44 -5.67 -1.91 -12.76
N PHE A 45 -6.49 -2.34 -13.71
CA PHE A 45 -7.74 -3.06 -13.46
C PHE A 45 -7.61 -4.58 -13.66
N ARG A 46 -6.42 -5.07 -14.09
CA ARG A 46 -6.08 -6.50 -14.17
C ARG A 46 -5.72 -7.04 -12.79
N ALA A 47 -6.64 -6.85 -11.84
CA ALA A 47 -6.49 -7.25 -10.45
C ALA A 47 -7.85 -7.65 -9.89
N SER A 48 -7.87 -8.16 -8.68
CA SER A 48 -9.10 -8.42 -7.94
C SER A 48 -8.91 -8.02 -6.48
N VAL A 49 -10.00 -7.67 -5.83
CA VAL A 49 -10.01 -7.45 -4.37
C VAL A 49 -9.88 -8.80 -3.68
N TYR A 50 -9.01 -8.89 -2.69
CA TYR A 50 -8.90 -10.11 -1.88
C TYR A 50 -10.24 -10.45 -1.23
N PRO A 51 -10.70 -11.72 -1.30
CA PRO A 51 -11.95 -12.14 -0.68
C PRO A 51 -12.00 -11.80 0.81
N GLY A 52 -13.12 -11.22 1.25
CA GLY A 52 -13.34 -10.81 2.64
C GLY A 52 -12.87 -9.39 2.98
N VAL A 53 -12.14 -8.69 2.10
CA VAL A 53 -11.72 -7.31 2.35
C VAL A 53 -12.89 -6.34 2.39
N PRO A 54 -13.88 -6.37 1.47
CA PRO A 54 -15.03 -5.48 1.55
C PRO A 54 -15.83 -5.67 2.84
N GLU A 55 -16.00 -6.91 3.29
CA GLU A 55 -16.69 -7.26 4.54
C GLU A 55 -15.93 -6.76 5.77
N LEU A 56 -14.60 -6.93 5.78
CA LEU A 56 -13.74 -6.42 6.86
C LEU A 56 -13.83 -4.90 6.97
N LEU A 57 -13.73 -4.17 5.85
CA LEU A 57 -13.87 -2.72 5.83
C LEU A 57 -15.24 -2.28 6.35
N GLY A 58 -16.32 -2.99 5.98
CA GLY A 58 -17.66 -2.74 6.47
C GLY A 58 -17.79 -2.94 7.98
N ARG A 59 -17.19 -4.00 8.53
CA ARG A 59 -17.18 -4.27 9.98
C ARG A 59 -16.40 -3.22 10.77
N LEU A 60 -15.21 -2.82 10.27
CA LEU A 60 -14.40 -1.78 10.90
C LEU A 60 -15.14 -0.43 10.91
N ARG A 61 -15.77 -0.07 9.80
CA ARG A 61 -16.57 1.14 9.71
C ARG A 61 -17.77 1.13 10.66
N ALA A 62 -18.47 -0.01 10.77
CA ALA A 62 -19.57 -0.18 11.72
C ALA A 62 -19.11 -0.07 13.18
N ALA A 63 -17.85 -0.41 13.47
CA ALA A 63 -17.22 -0.22 14.78
C ALA A 63 -16.70 1.21 15.01
N GLY A 64 -16.91 2.15 14.07
CA GLY A 64 -16.48 3.55 14.20
C GLY A 64 -14.98 3.77 13.93
N VAL A 65 -14.29 2.81 13.34
CA VAL A 65 -12.87 2.94 13.00
C VAL A 65 -12.70 3.87 11.79
N PHE A 66 -11.83 4.88 11.90
CA PHE A 66 -11.44 5.72 10.80
C PHE A 66 -10.57 4.92 9.82
N LEU A 67 -10.99 4.84 8.57
CA LEU A 67 -10.32 4.05 7.54
C LEU A 67 -9.64 4.94 6.53
N ALA A 68 -8.35 4.73 6.31
CA ALA A 68 -7.59 5.50 5.34
C ALA A 68 -6.76 4.60 4.41
N VAL A 69 -6.60 5.05 3.18
CA VAL A 69 -5.59 4.53 2.24
C VAL A 69 -4.31 5.35 2.39
N ALA A 70 -3.16 4.68 2.55
CA ALA A 70 -1.83 5.29 2.50
C ALA A 70 -0.99 4.56 1.44
N THR A 71 -0.83 5.16 0.27
CA THR A 71 -0.21 4.50 -0.89
C THR A 71 0.81 5.38 -1.59
N SER A 72 1.85 4.75 -2.15
CA SER A 72 2.81 5.41 -3.06
C SER A 72 2.29 5.51 -4.50
N LYS A 73 1.14 4.92 -4.81
CA LYS A 73 0.48 5.04 -6.12
C LYS A 73 -0.01 6.48 -6.30
N PRO A 74 0.18 7.11 -7.48
CA PRO A 74 -0.34 8.46 -7.74
C PRO A 74 -1.84 8.59 -7.49
N ARG A 75 -2.25 9.75 -6.95
CA ARG A 75 -3.61 10.02 -6.50
C ARG A 75 -4.67 9.73 -7.57
N ASN A 76 -4.48 10.21 -8.78
CA ASN A 76 -5.39 10.00 -9.90
C ASN A 76 -5.60 8.51 -10.23
N MET A 77 -4.56 7.69 -10.10
CA MET A 77 -4.67 6.25 -10.32
C MET A 77 -5.26 5.52 -9.12
N THR A 78 -4.99 6.00 -7.91
CA THR A 78 -5.58 5.46 -6.68
C THR A 78 -7.10 5.64 -6.71
N ASP A 79 -7.58 6.83 -7.01
CA ASP A 79 -9.01 7.13 -7.07
C ASP A 79 -9.72 6.22 -8.11
N ARG A 80 -9.17 6.12 -9.32
CA ARG A 80 -9.71 5.23 -10.38
C ARG A 80 -9.77 3.76 -9.98
N VAL A 81 -8.75 3.26 -9.26
CA VAL A 81 -8.72 1.88 -8.77
C VAL A 81 -9.77 1.66 -7.69
N LEU A 82 -9.87 2.57 -6.72
CA LEU A 82 -10.86 2.49 -5.65
C LEU A 82 -12.30 2.55 -6.21
N GLU A 83 -12.56 3.42 -7.18
CA GLU A 83 -13.86 3.52 -7.87
C GLU A 83 -14.17 2.24 -8.63
N HIS A 84 -13.22 1.74 -9.45
CA HIS A 84 -13.42 0.53 -10.26
C HIS A 84 -13.80 -0.70 -9.43
N PHE A 85 -13.21 -0.85 -8.25
CA PHE A 85 -13.47 -1.96 -7.34
C PHE A 85 -14.57 -1.67 -6.30
N GLY A 86 -15.26 -0.53 -6.37
CA GLY A 86 -16.33 -0.15 -5.44
C GLY A 86 -15.86 0.05 -4.00
N LEU A 87 -14.62 0.47 -3.82
CA LEU A 87 -13.99 0.67 -2.52
C LEU A 87 -13.88 2.14 -2.10
N ALA A 88 -14.13 3.10 -2.99
CA ALA A 88 -13.91 4.52 -2.74
C ALA A 88 -14.66 5.01 -1.49
N GLU A 89 -15.94 4.66 -1.36
CA GLU A 89 -16.79 5.07 -0.22
C GLU A 89 -16.49 4.32 1.10
N ARG A 90 -15.58 3.33 1.06
CA ARG A 90 -15.18 2.57 2.25
C ARG A 90 -14.13 3.27 3.09
N PHE A 91 -13.46 4.27 2.52
CA PHE A 91 -12.38 5.01 3.19
C PHE A 91 -12.80 6.45 3.48
N ASP A 92 -12.45 6.92 4.66
CA ASP A 92 -12.69 8.29 5.10
C ASP A 92 -11.62 9.26 4.56
N PHE A 93 -10.43 8.72 4.22
CA PHE A 93 -9.33 9.52 3.69
C PHE A 93 -8.45 8.70 2.74
N VAL A 94 -7.91 9.38 1.71
CA VAL A 94 -6.92 8.81 0.80
C VAL A 94 -5.67 9.67 0.83
N SER A 95 -4.57 9.11 1.30
CA SER A 95 -3.23 9.68 1.25
C SER A 95 -2.45 9.04 0.10
N ALA A 96 -2.20 9.82 -0.93
CA ALA A 96 -1.49 9.41 -2.13
C ALA A 96 -0.76 10.61 -2.72
N PRO A 97 0.44 10.44 -3.34
CA PRO A 97 1.17 11.53 -3.96
C PRO A 97 0.46 12.05 -5.21
N ASP A 98 0.60 13.33 -5.48
CA ASP A 98 0.27 13.86 -6.80
C ASP A 98 1.18 13.24 -7.87
N ALA A 99 0.66 13.11 -9.10
CA ALA A 99 1.41 12.51 -10.21
C ALA A 99 2.71 13.28 -10.57
N SER A 100 2.82 14.55 -10.18
CA SER A 100 4.00 15.41 -10.35
C SER A 100 5.07 15.22 -9.28
N VAL A 101 4.73 14.61 -8.13
CA VAL A 101 5.68 14.37 -7.05
C VAL A 101 6.58 13.21 -7.38
N LYS A 102 7.90 13.43 -7.34
CA LYS A 102 8.87 12.44 -7.82
C LYS A 102 8.91 11.17 -7.00
N THR A 103 8.87 11.26 -5.68
CA THR A 103 8.86 10.08 -4.79
C THR A 103 8.56 10.54 -3.38
N LEU A 104 7.58 9.92 -2.73
CA LEU A 104 7.37 10.01 -1.29
C LEU A 104 7.83 8.71 -0.63
N THR A 105 8.40 8.82 0.56
CA THR A 105 8.62 7.68 1.44
C THR A 105 7.29 7.18 2.00
N LYS A 106 7.25 5.98 2.55
CA LYS A 106 5.97 5.42 2.99
C LYS A 106 5.41 6.14 4.23
N ASP A 107 6.26 6.61 5.13
CA ASP A 107 5.86 7.45 6.27
C ASP A 107 5.26 8.80 5.83
N GLU A 108 5.77 9.38 4.73
CA GLU A 108 5.23 10.63 4.18
C GLU A 108 3.79 10.49 3.64
N VAL A 109 3.33 9.28 3.32
CA VAL A 109 1.92 9.01 2.99
C VAL A 109 1.12 8.48 4.18
N ILE A 110 1.74 7.89 5.20
CA ILE A 110 1.07 7.46 6.43
C ILE A 110 0.71 8.65 7.31
N LEU A 111 1.64 9.56 7.54
CA LEU A 111 1.44 10.70 8.46
C LEU A 111 0.27 11.62 8.09
N PRO A 112 -0.02 11.96 6.81
CA PRO A 112 -1.24 12.69 6.46
C PRO A 112 -2.53 11.93 6.83
N ALA A 113 -2.55 10.61 6.70
CA ALA A 113 -3.71 9.79 7.09
C ALA A 113 -3.93 9.81 8.61
N VAL A 114 -2.85 9.70 9.40
CA VAL A 114 -2.90 9.83 10.87
C VAL A 114 -3.42 11.21 11.28
N ARG A 115 -2.93 12.28 10.64
CA ARG A 115 -3.44 13.64 10.90
C ARG A 115 -4.93 13.80 10.57
N ALA A 116 -5.38 13.20 9.46
CA ALA A 116 -6.79 13.23 9.08
C ALA A 116 -7.68 12.49 10.08
N ALA A 117 -7.19 11.39 10.64
CA ALA A 117 -7.86 10.64 11.71
C ALA A 117 -7.89 11.39 13.06
N ARG A 118 -7.11 12.47 13.21
CA ARG A 118 -6.97 13.26 14.45
C ARG A 118 -6.56 12.41 15.66
N CYS A 119 -5.71 11.42 15.45
CA CYS A 119 -5.18 10.54 16.49
C CYS A 119 -3.65 10.66 16.59
N ALA A 120 -3.08 10.16 17.68
CA ALA A 120 -1.64 10.00 17.78
C ALA A 120 -1.16 8.82 16.88
N PRO A 121 0.07 8.85 16.35
CA PRO A 121 0.58 7.74 15.55
C PRO A 121 0.47 6.37 16.25
N ALA A 122 0.71 6.30 17.55
CA ALA A 122 0.62 5.07 18.34
C ALA A 122 -0.82 4.49 18.43
N GLU A 123 -1.84 5.28 18.12
CA GLU A 123 -3.26 4.85 18.08
C GLU A 123 -3.67 4.36 16.69
N ALA A 124 -2.78 4.48 15.69
CA ALA A 124 -3.02 4.03 14.33
C ALA A 124 -2.31 2.71 14.03
N VAL A 125 -2.89 1.91 13.16
CA VAL A 125 -2.32 0.66 12.65
C VAL A 125 -2.17 0.77 11.15
N MET A 126 -0.95 0.62 10.65
CA MET A 126 -0.68 0.40 9.23
C MET A 126 -0.83 -1.08 8.90
N VAL A 127 -1.63 -1.40 7.91
CA VAL A 127 -1.75 -2.74 7.32
C VAL A 127 -1.09 -2.71 5.96
N GLY A 128 -0.11 -3.58 5.73
CA GLY A 128 0.63 -3.61 4.47
C GLY A 128 1.25 -4.97 4.16
N ASP A 129 1.68 -5.15 2.93
CA ASP A 129 2.19 -6.41 2.40
C ASP A 129 3.65 -6.35 1.98
N THR A 130 4.33 -5.24 2.24
CA THR A 130 5.74 -5.06 1.87
C THR A 130 6.62 -4.61 3.05
N ARG A 131 7.93 -4.84 2.92
CA ARG A 131 8.95 -4.28 3.81
C ARG A 131 8.92 -2.75 3.87
N TYR A 132 8.50 -2.09 2.77
CA TYR A 132 8.37 -0.63 2.73
C TYR A 132 7.24 -0.13 3.64
N ASP A 133 6.14 -0.90 3.72
CA ASP A 133 5.03 -0.61 4.63
C ASP A 133 5.47 -0.75 6.10
N ALA A 134 6.23 -1.81 6.42
CA ALA A 134 6.76 -2.04 7.76
C ALA A 134 7.75 -0.94 8.18
N GLU A 135 8.68 -0.57 7.28
CA GLU A 135 9.63 0.51 7.51
C GLU A 135 8.92 1.86 7.69
N GLY A 136 7.96 2.18 6.80
CA GLY A 136 7.19 3.41 6.87
C GLY A 136 6.34 3.51 8.14
N ALA A 137 5.72 2.41 8.57
CA ALA A 137 4.99 2.36 9.84
C ALA A 137 5.91 2.65 11.04
N ARG A 138 7.10 2.04 11.06
CA ARG A 138 8.12 2.29 12.09
C ARG A 138 8.57 3.75 12.12
N LEU A 139 8.83 4.36 10.94
CA LEU A 139 9.23 5.77 10.83
C LEU A 139 8.10 6.72 11.22
N ALA A 140 6.86 6.40 10.86
CA ALA A 140 5.67 7.17 11.24
C ALA A 140 5.28 6.99 12.71
N GLY A 141 5.81 5.98 13.40
CA GLY A 141 5.47 5.67 14.80
C GLY A 141 4.12 4.97 14.97
N THR A 142 3.58 4.33 13.93
CA THR A 142 2.33 3.57 13.98
C THR A 142 2.60 2.10 14.30
N ALA A 143 1.59 1.39 14.83
CA ALA A 143 1.62 -0.06 14.84
C ALA A 143 1.60 -0.60 13.38
N PHE A 144 2.04 -1.86 13.19
CA PHE A 144 2.07 -2.50 11.90
C PHE A 144 1.56 -3.94 11.94
N ILE A 145 0.74 -4.32 10.97
CA ILE A 145 0.33 -5.69 10.70
C ILE A 145 0.71 -6.04 9.26
N GLY A 146 1.64 -6.99 9.10
CA GLY A 146 2.03 -7.52 7.81
C GLY A 146 1.03 -8.55 7.30
N VAL A 147 0.51 -8.39 6.08
CA VAL A 147 -0.33 -9.41 5.43
C VAL A 147 0.50 -10.27 4.50
N LEU A 148 0.41 -11.60 4.65
CA LEU A 148 1.26 -12.58 3.95
C LEU A 148 0.62 -13.14 2.67
N TYR A 149 -0.50 -12.60 2.25
CA TYR A 149 -1.16 -12.91 0.97
C TYR A 149 -0.86 -11.87 -0.12
N GLY A 150 0.05 -10.93 0.15
CA GLY A 150 0.51 -9.88 -0.77
C GLY A 150 1.86 -10.21 -1.42
N ALA A 151 2.73 -9.18 -1.52
CA ALA A 151 3.94 -9.22 -2.35
C ALA A 151 5.18 -9.80 -1.64
N ASP A 152 5.54 -9.27 -0.46
CA ASP A 152 6.78 -9.68 0.22
C ASP A 152 6.56 -10.90 1.13
N THR A 153 7.63 -11.62 1.38
CA THR A 153 7.65 -12.74 2.32
C THR A 153 7.66 -12.25 3.77
N ARG A 154 7.27 -13.14 4.69
CA ARG A 154 7.37 -12.86 6.12
C ARG A 154 8.78 -12.45 6.55
N ALA A 155 9.81 -13.07 5.98
CA ALA A 155 11.21 -12.79 6.33
C ALA A 155 11.61 -11.36 5.91
N GLU A 156 11.20 -10.93 4.72
CA GLU A 156 11.47 -9.57 4.21
C GLU A 156 10.77 -8.50 5.07
N ILE A 157 9.50 -8.72 5.39
CA ILE A 157 8.74 -7.80 6.24
C ILE A 157 9.30 -7.78 7.68
N ALA A 158 9.68 -8.93 8.22
CA ALA A 158 10.27 -9.02 9.56
C ALA A 158 11.62 -8.31 9.63
N ALA A 159 12.45 -8.43 8.60
CA ALA A 159 13.74 -7.72 8.52
C ALA A 159 13.57 -6.19 8.52
N ALA A 160 12.43 -5.67 8.07
CA ALA A 160 12.07 -4.25 8.10
C ALA A 160 11.35 -3.80 9.40
N GLY A 161 11.21 -4.70 10.38
CA GLY A 161 10.62 -4.40 11.69
C GLY A 161 9.21 -4.93 11.91
N GLY A 162 8.61 -5.62 10.93
CA GLY A 162 7.30 -6.25 11.09
C GLY A 162 7.34 -7.42 12.09
N SER A 163 6.45 -7.43 13.06
CA SER A 163 6.38 -8.46 14.10
C SER A 163 5.02 -9.16 14.20
N VAL A 164 3.96 -8.50 13.75
CA VAL A 164 2.59 -9.05 13.75
C VAL A 164 2.19 -9.36 12.31
N PHE A 165 1.63 -10.56 12.09
CA PHE A 165 1.32 -11.04 10.74
C PHE A 165 -0.06 -11.69 10.66
N ALA A 166 -0.72 -11.50 9.52
CA ALA A 166 -1.95 -12.18 9.13
C ALA A 166 -1.72 -12.95 7.81
N ARG A 167 -2.03 -14.24 7.77
CA ARG A 167 -1.94 -15.08 6.56
C ARG A 167 -3.19 -15.00 5.70
N THR A 168 -4.30 -14.56 6.30
CA THR A 168 -5.59 -14.45 5.64
C THR A 168 -6.31 -13.18 6.10
N VAL A 169 -7.30 -12.73 5.30
CA VAL A 169 -8.18 -11.62 5.70
C VAL A 169 -8.95 -11.94 7.00
N ARG A 170 -9.26 -13.23 7.25
CA ARG A 170 -9.89 -13.66 8.50
C ARG A 170 -8.97 -13.45 9.71
N GLU A 171 -7.69 -13.83 9.60
CA GLU A 171 -6.71 -13.56 10.66
C GLU A 171 -6.51 -12.06 10.88
N LEU A 172 -6.46 -11.27 9.80
CA LEU A 172 -6.38 -9.81 9.89
C LEU A 172 -7.60 -9.23 10.64
N SER A 173 -8.81 -9.71 10.31
CA SER A 173 -10.02 -9.31 10.99
C SER A 173 -9.97 -9.60 12.50
N ALA A 174 -9.51 -10.77 12.91
CA ALA A 174 -9.35 -11.13 14.32
C ALA A 174 -8.35 -10.22 15.03
N LEU A 175 -7.24 -9.87 14.38
CA LEU A 175 -6.23 -8.97 14.94
C LEU A 175 -6.72 -7.53 15.12
N LEU A 176 -7.63 -7.06 14.25
CA LEU A 176 -8.12 -5.68 14.26
C LEU A 176 -9.39 -5.49 15.12
N ILE A 177 -10.25 -6.51 15.23
CA ILE A 177 -11.58 -6.37 15.86
C ILE A 177 -11.67 -7.12 17.18
N ASP A 178 -11.09 -8.33 17.28
CA ASP A 178 -11.32 -9.21 18.44
C ASP A 178 -10.36 -8.92 19.63
N LYS A 179 -9.56 -7.86 19.56
CA LYS A 179 -8.67 -7.37 20.64
C LYS A 179 -9.24 -6.16 21.40
N SER A 180 -10.52 -5.87 21.19
CA SER A 180 -11.21 -4.79 21.90
C SER A 180 -11.82 -5.30 23.20
#